data_4431bd49f599decfe95652ef4128065a
#
_entry.id   4431bd49f599decfe95652ef4128065a
#
_cell.length_a   1.000
_cell.length_b   1.000
_cell.length_c   1.000
_cell.angle_alpha   90.00
_cell.angle_beta   90.00
_cell.angle_gamma   90.00
#
_symmetry.space_group_name_H-M   'P 1'
#
loop_
_entity.id
_entity.type
_entity.pdbx_description
1 polymer ?
#
loop_
_entity_poly.entity_id
_entity_poly.type
_entity_poly.pdbx_seq_one_letter_code
_entity_poly.pdbx_strand_id
1 'polypeptide(L)'
;MYKRQEIECLESVHTIADGIKVKEPGEHTFEYCSKYVDGVVTVSDDEISSAILHLIEKQKLVSEGAGATPVAAVMFNKIPDIKGKKVVCLVSGGNIDVTILSRVIKRGLLKSGRSDTLTIQLEDRPGQLRDVSEIISKLGGNVVSVHHERASEDSDITDCLLRLVLETRNFDHIREIRQALTAAGFKIVNK
;
A
#
# COMPACT_ATOMS: atom_id res chain seq x y z
N MET A 1 0.13 -21.13 -15.87
CA MET A 1 1.43 -20.60 -15.41
C MET A 1 2.50 -21.03 -16.38
N TYR A 2 3.23 -20.09 -16.99
CA TYR A 2 4.11 -20.41 -18.12
C TYR A 2 5.57 -20.28 -17.70
N LYS A 3 6.30 -21.40 -17.77
CA LYS A 3 7.76 -21.35 -17.83
C LYS A 3 8.11 -20.88 -19.26
N ARG A 4 8.90 -19.82 -19.39
CA ARG A 4 9.47 -19.47 -20.70
C ARG A 4 10.45 -20.57 -21.10
N GLN A 5 10.45 -20.92 -22.36
CA GLN A 5 11.33 -21.97 -22.89
C GLN A 5 12.72 -21.43 -23.26
N GLU A 6 12.87 -20.12 -23.29
CA GLU A 6 14.10 -19.42 -23.67
C GLU A 6 14.39 -18.27 -22.70
N ILE A 7 15.67 -17.97 -22.50
CA ILE A 7 16.13 -16.79 -21.78
C ILE A 7 15.85 -15.56 -22.63
N GLU A 8 15.28 -14.55 -21.99
CA GLU A 8 14.98 -13.27 -22.61
C GLU A 8 15.56 -12.14 -21.73
N CYS A 9 16.31 -11.24 -22.36
CA CYS A 9 16.82 -10.04 -21.70
C CYS A 9 15.77 -8.92 -21.77
N LEU A 10 15.38 -8.38 -20.62
CA LEU A 10 14.45 -7.27 -20.51
C LEU A 10 15.17 -5.92 -20.65
N GLU A 11 14.54 -4.94 -21.29
CA GLU A 11 15.10 -3.59 -21.42
C GLU A 11 15.24 -2.91 -20.05
N SER A 12 14.22 -3.07 -19.19
CA SER A 12 14.21 -2.52 -17.84
C SER A 12 13.44 -3.39 -16.85
N VAL A 13 13.80 -3.30 -15.57
CA VAL A 13 13.07 -3.93 -14.46
C VAL A 13 12.91 -2.93 -13.34
N HIS A 14 11.68 -2.72 -12.89
CA HIS A 14 11.34 -1.83 -11.78
C HIS A 14 10.54 -2.61 -10.74
N THR A 15 11.10 -2.77 -9.54
CA THR A 15 10.43 -3.42 -8.42
C THR A 15 11.13 -3.05 -7.10
N ILE A 16 10.39 -3.14 -6.00
CA ILE A 16 10.94 -3.05 -4.63
C ILE A 16 11.65 -4.34 -4.21
N ALA A 17 11.51 -5.42 -4.96
CA ALA A 17 12.20 -6.69 -4.74
C ALA A 17 13.58 -6.68 -5.42
N ASP A 18 14.48 -5.82 -4.94
CA ASP A 18 15.79 -5.57 -5.52
C ASP A 18 16.69 -6.81 -5.56
N GLY A 19 16.60 -7.72 -4.58
CA GLY A 19 17.33 -8.98 -4.56
C GLY A 19 16.98 -9.95 -5.71
N ILE A 20 15.86 -9.76 -6.39
CA ILE A 20 15.46 -10.53 -7.60
C ILE A 20 15.31 -9.64 -8.84
N LYS A 21 15.74 -8.39 -8.78
CA LYS A 21 15.66 -7.42 -9.87
C LYS A 21 16.79 -7.64 -10.87
N VAL A 22 16.64 -8.65 -11.71
CA VAL A 22 17.60 -8.98 -12.77
C VAL A 22 16.94 -8.84 -14.15
N LYS A 23 17.70 -8.34 -15.13
CA LYS A 23 17.21 -8.19 -16.50
C LYS A 23 17.21 -9.50 -17.27
N GLU A 24 18.19 -10.34 -16.98
CA GLU A 24 18.43 -11.60 -17.67
C GLU A 24 18.78 -12.69 -16.66
N PRO A 25 18.07 -13.82 -16.61
CA PRO A 25 18.42 -14.93 -15.74
C PRO A 25 19.74 -15.58 -16.22
N GLY A 26 20.54 -16.08 -15.28
CA GLY A 26 21.76 -16.82 -15.63
C GLY A 26 21.42 -18.17 -16.26
N GLU A 27 22.23 -18.63 -17.22
CA GLU A 27 22.03 -19.88 -17.96
C GLU A 27 21.88 -21.10 -17.03
N HIS A 28 22.80 -21.27 -16.08
CA HIS A 28 22.75 -22.39 -15.12
C HIS A 28 21.51 -22.32 -14.21
N THR A 29 21.16 -21.14 -13.69
CA THR A 29 19.95 -20.99 -12.87
C THR A 29 18.70 -21.25 -13.66
N PHE A 30 18.65 -20.84 -14.92
CA PHE A 30 17.53 -21.12 -15.80
C PHE A 30 17.37 -22.62 -16.06
N GLU A 31 18.47 -23.36 -16.31
CA GLU A 31 18.48 -24.80 -16.48
C GLU A 31 17.88 -25.52 -15.24
N TYR A 32 18.34 -25.18 -14.03
CA TYR A 32 17.82 -25.75 -12.79
C TYR A 32 16.33 -25.40 -12.59
N CYS A 33 15.94 -24.14 -12.82
CA CYS A 33 14.54 -23.72 -12.70
C CYS A 33 13.65 -24.48 -13.70
N SER A 34 14.11 -24.67 -14.93
CA SER A 34 13.36 -25.40 -15.95
C SER A 34 13.17 -26.86 -15.59
N LYS A 35 14.13 -27.48 -14.90
CA LYS A 35 14.10 -28.87 -14.52
C LYS A 35 13.31 -29.16 -13.25
N TYR A 36 13.44 -28.30 -12.22
CA TYR A 36 12.99 -28.63 -10.86
C TYR A 36 11.85 -27.75 -10.37
N VAL A 37 11.51 -26.64 -11.02
CA VAL A 37 10.43 -25.76 -10.59
C VAL A 37 9.13 -26.13 -11.28
N ASP A 38 8.08 -26.45 -10.53
CA ASP A 38 6.77 -26.82 -11.08
C ASP A 38 6.05 -25.66 -11.74
N GLY A 39 6.23 -24.45 -11.20
CA GLY A 39 5.57 -23.28 -11.75
C GLY A 39 6.13 -21.95 -11.24
N VAL A 40 5.81 -20.89 -11.95
CA VAL A 40 6.18 -19.51 -11.60
C VAL A 40 4.91 -18.66 -11.51
N VAL A 41 4.78 -17.88 -10.44
CA VAL A 41 3.71 -16.89 -10.28
C VAL A 41 4.32 -15.50 -10.13
N THR A 42 3.54 -14.48 -10.45
CA THR A 42 3.96 -13.09 -10.29
C THR A 42 3.13 -12.40 -9.20
N VAL A 43 3.79 -11.50 -8.48
CA VAL A 43 3.17 -10.61 -7.50
C VAL A 43 3.56 -9.17 -7.81
N SER A 44 2.68 -8.23 -7.47
CA SER A 44 2.94 -6.80 -7.64
C SER A 44 3.71 -6.22 -6.44
N ASP A 45 4.32 -5.05 -6.61
CA ASP A 45 4.98 -4.32 -5.52
C ASP A 45 4.01 -3.96 -4.38
N ASP A 46 2.72 -3.74 -4.67
CA ASP A 46 1.68 -3.53 -3.67
C ASP A 46 1.43 -4.78 -2.82
N GLU A 47 1.40 -5.94 -3.46
CA GLU A 47 1.24 -7.24 -2.78
C GLU A 47 2.46 -7.55 -1.92
N ILE A 48 3.67 -7.28 -2.44
CA ILE A 48 4.92 -7.43 -1.69
C ILE A 48 4.94 -6.49 -0.48
N SER A 49 4.57 -5.21 -0.65
CA SER A 49 4.47 -4.23 0.44
C SER A 49 3.51 -4.68 1.53
N SER A 50 2.37 -5.22 1.15
CA SER A 50 1.38 -5.77 2.07
C SER A 50 1.92 -7.00 2.83
N ALA A 51 2.69 -7.86 2.17
CA ALA A 51 3.33 -9.01 2.80
C ALA A 51 4.42 -8.60 3.79
N ILE A 52 5.25 -7.60 3.45
CA ILE A 52 6.25 -7.05 4.38
C ILE A 52 5.55 -6.49 5.63
N LEU A 53 4.50 -5.69 5.47
CA LEU A 53 3.73 -5.16 6.60
C LEU A 53 3.15 -6.28 7.46
N HIS A 54 2.58 -7.32 6.83
CA HIS A 54 2.04 -8.49 7.53
C HIS A 54 3.12 -9.22 8.34
N LEU A 55 4.30 -9.45 7.78
CA LEU A 55 5.44 -10.07 8.46
C LEU A 55 5.86 -9.27 9.69
N ILE A 56 5.96 -7.93 9.56
CA ILE A 56 6.31 -7.05 10.67
C ILE A 56 5.23 -7.12 11.77
N GLU A 57 3.97 -6.98 11.41
CA GLU A 57 2.88 -6.89 12.38
C GLU A 57 2.58 -8.21 13.08
N LYS A 58 2.57 -9.32 12.35
CA LYS A 58 2.12 -10.63 12.85
C LYS A 58 3.26 -11.52 13.30
N GLN A 59 4.39 -11.46 12.62
CA GLN A 59 5.52 -12.36 12.88
C GLN A 59 6.71 -11.65 13.53
N LYS A 60 6.71 -10.31 13.59
CA LYS A 60 7.84 -9.49 14.09
C LYS A 60 9.13 -9.71 13.28
N LEU A 61 8.95 -10.06 12.01
CA LEU A 61 10.03 -10.27 11.06
C LEU A 61 10.15 -9.08 10.11
N VAL A 62 11.37 -8.61 9.92
CA VAL A 62 11.71 -7.65 8.87
C VAL A 62 12.25 -8.43 7.69
N SER A 63 11.60 -8.27 6.54
CA SER A 63 12.01 -8.90 5.27
C SER A 63 12.22 -7.84 4.20
N GLU A 64 13.21 -8.05 3.34
CA GLU A 64 13.33 -7.32 2.07
C GLU A 64 12.24 -7.72 1.07
N GLY A 65 12.09 -6.95 -0.01
CA GLY A 65 11.06 -7.21 -1.02
C GLY A 65 11.15 -8.61 -1.62
N ALA A 66 12.34 -9.06 -1.97
CA ALA A 66 12.57 -10.39 -2.54
C ALA A 66 12.18 -11.51 -1.56
N GLY A 67 12.55 -11.37 -0.28
CA GLY A 67 12.20 -12.34 0.77
C GLY A 67 10.71 -12.40 1.10
N ALA A 68 9.96 -11.30 0.91
CA ALA A 68 8.51 -11.25 1.13
C ALA A 68 7.68 -11.80 -0.03
N THR A 69 8.26 -11.99 -1.21
CA THR A 69 7.58 -12.42 -2.44
C THR A 69 6.77 -13.73 -2.28
N PRO A 70 7.31 -14.81 -1.64
CA PRO A 70 6.55 -16.05 -1.44
C PRO A 70 5.33 -15.86 -0.53
N VAL A 71 5.47 -15.02 0.50
CA VAL A 71 4.38 -14.69 1.42
C VAL A 71 3.27 -13.92 0.69
N ALA A 72 3.64 -12.97 -0.16
CA ALA A 72 2.70 -12.25 -1.02
C ALA A 72 1.94 -13.22 -1.95
N ALA A 73 2.63 -14.17 -2.57
CA ALA A 73 2.00 -15.15 -3.45
C ALA A 73 0.92 -15.99 -2.74
N VAL A 74 1.16 -16.37 -1.49
CA VAL A 74 0.20 -17.09 -0.66
C VAL A 74 -0.95 -16.18 -0.21
N MET A 75 -0.64 -14.99 0.31
CA MET A 75 -1.64 -14.04 0.82
C MET A 75 -2.65 -13.61 -0.24
N PHE A 76 -2.20 -13.46 -1.48
CA PHE A 76 -3.01 -12.99 -2.60
C PHE A 76 -3.50 -14.11 -3.53
N ASN A 77 -3.49 -15.37 -3.04
CA ASN A 77 -4.02 -16.54 -3.73
C ASN A 77 -3.47 -16.72 -5.17
N LYS A 78 -2.17 -16.45 -5.37
CA LYS A 78 -1.53 -16.61 -6.70
C LYS A 78 -1.27 -18.06 -7.05
N ILE A 79 -1.28 -18.96 -6.09
CA ILE A 79 -0.97 -20.38 -6.27
C ILE A 79 -2.29 -21.14 -6.25
N PRO A 80 -2.68 -21.79 -7.36
CA PRO A 80 -3.92 -22.58 -7.41
C PRO A 80 -3.84 -23.78 -6.45
N ASP A 81 -5.00 -24.22 -5.97
CA ASP A 81 -5.19 -25.43 -5.15
C ASP A 81 -4.34 -25.51 -3.86
N ILE A 82 -3.92 -24.37 -3.32
CA ILE A 82 -3.09 -24.29 -2.11
C ILE A 82 -3.92 -24.44 -0.82
N LYS A 83 -5.23 -24.18 -0.87
CA LYS A 83 -6.11 -24.18 0.30
C LYS A 83 -6.14 -25.56 0.96
N GLY A 84 -5.87 -25.60 2.27
CA GLY A 84 -5.84 -26.83 3.07
C GLY A 84 -4.52 -27.62 2.98
N LYS A 85 -3.53 -27.13 2.21
CA LYS A 85 -2.21 -27.75 2.12
C LYS A 85 -1.23 -27.17 3.14
N LYS A 86 -0.20 -27.92 3.46
CA LYS A 86 0.95 -27.43 4.23
C LYS A 86 1.88 -26.67 3.28
N VAL A 87 2.11 -25.39 3.58
CA VAL A 87 2.88 -24.49 2.73
C VAL A 87 4.09 -23.97 3.50
N VAL A 88 5.24 -23.96 2.86
CA VAL A 88 6.45 -23.35 3.39
C VAL A 88 6.81 -22.16 2.51
N CYS A 89 6.91 -20.97 3.10
CA CYS A 89 7.40 -19.76 2.46
C CYS A 89 8.84 -19.52 2.91
N LEU A 90 9.78 -19.47 1.96
CA LEU A 90 11.16 -19.14 2.26
C LEU A 90 11.31 -17.60 2.31
N VAL A 91 11.47 -17.06 3.51
CA VAL A 91 11.81 -15.64 3.72
C VAL A 91 13.31 -15.50 3.72
N SER A 92 13.89 -15.18 2.57
CA SER A 92 15.32 -15.38 2.29
C SER A 92 16.23 -14.23 2.69
N GLY A 93 15.69 -13.05 3.07
CA GLY A 93 16.53 -11.89 3.41
C GLY A 93 15.80 -10.80 4.16
N GLY A 94 16.56 -9.95 4.85
CA GLY A 94 16.04 -8.82 5.63
C GLY A 94 16.85 -7.53 5.42
N ASN A 95 17.69 -7.46 4.39
CA ASN A 95 18.50 -6.28 4.07
C ASN A 95 17.67 -5.25 3.32
N ILE A 96 16.79 -4.55 4.03
CA ILE A 96 15.94 -3.49 3.48
C ILE A 96 16.38 -2.12 3.98
N ASP A 97 16.50 -1.16 3.08
CA ASP A 97 16.75 0.23 3.43
C ASP A 97 15.58 0.80 4.25
N VAL A 98 15.92 1.53 5.34
CA VAL A 98 14.91 2.09 6.26
C VAL A 98 13.98 3.09 5.56
N THR A 99 14.47 3.81 4.55
CA THR A 99 13.63 4.75 3.79
C THR A 99 12.64 4.00 2.89
N ILE A 100 13.07 2.89 2.30
CA ILE A 100 12.18 1.98 1.54
C ILE A 100 11.16 1.36 2.48
N LEU A 101 11.59 0.87 3.65
CA LEU A 101 10.70 0.30 4.66
C LEU A 101 9.63 1.31 5.10
N SER A 102 10.00 2.58 5.34
CA SER A 102 9.05 3.65 5.66
C SER A 102 8.00 3.84 4.57
N ARG A 103 8.41 3.81 3.28
CA ARG A 103 7.49 3.91 2.15
C ARG A 103 6.57 2.70 2.05
N VAL A 104 7.11 1.51 2.26
CA VAL A 104 6.34 0.24 2.28
C VAL A 104 5.28 0.28 3.37
N ILE A 105 5.64 0.68 4.59
CA ILE A 105 4.71 0.80 5.71
C ILE A 105 3.59 1.80 5.38
N LYS A 106 3.94 3.01 4.92
CA LYS A 106 2.94 4.03 4.53
C LYS A 106 1.98 3.50 3.45
N ARG A 107 2.51 2.84 2.42
CA ARG A 107 1.72 2.26 1.34
C ARG A 107 0.82 1.13 1.83
N GLY A 108 1.32 0.27 2.71
CA GLY A 108 0.55 -0.81 3.32
C GLY A 108 -0.60 -0.28 4.20
N LEU A 109 -0.38 0.79 4.97
CA LEU A 109 -1.41 1.43 5.77
C LEU A 109 -2.52 2.03 4.89
N LEU A 110 -2.18 2.70 3.79
CA LEU A 110 -3.14 3.20 2.81
C LEU A 110 -3.95 2.06 2.18
N LYS A 111 -3.28 0.98 1.75
CA LYS A 111 -3.93 -0.18 1.10
C LYS A 111 -4.79 -1.02 2.03
N SER A 112 -4.59 -0.93 3.34
CA SER A 112 -5.44 -1.58 4.35
C SER A 112 -6.53 -0.67 4.92
N GLY A 113 -6.65 0.56 4.44
CA GLY A 113 -7.61 1.55 4.95
C GLY A 113 -7.28 2.04 6.36
N ARG A 114 -6.03 1.90 6.80
CA ARG A 114 -5.55 2.38 8.12
C ARG A 114 -4.97 3.79 8.06
N SER A 115 -4.85 4.34 6.87
CA SER A 115 -4.59 5.75 6.61
C SER A 115 -5.43 6.19 5.42
N ASP A 116 -5.89 7.44 5.44
CA ASP A 116 -6.60 8.07 4.32
C ASP A 116 -6.19 9.54 4.20
N THR A 117 -6.34 10.06 2.99
CA THR A 117 -6.18 11.49 2.75
C THR A 117 -7.52 12.06 2.31
N LEU A 118 -8.05 12.98 3.09
CA LEU A 118 -9.27 13.72 2.77
C LEU A 118 -8.91 15.12 2.27
N THR A 119 -9.55 15.55 1.18
CA THR A 119 -9.55 16.95 0.77
C THR A 119 -10.97 17.45 0.88
N ILE A 120 -11.18 18.53 1.64
CA ILE A 120 -12.48 19.12 1.92
C ILE A 120 -12.45 20.57 1.42
N GLN A 121 -13.43 20.92 0.61
CA GLN A 121 -13.65 22.31 0.21
C GLN A 121 -14.49 22.99 1.30
N LEU A 122 -13.99 24.10 1.82
CA LEU A 122 -14.58 24.86 2.91
C LEU A 122 -14.73 26.33 2.51
N GLU A 123 -15.69 27.02 3.11
CA GLU A 123 -15.70 28.49 3.16
C GLU A 123 -14.57 28.97 4.07
N ASP A 124 -13.78 29.97 3.65
CA ASP A 124 -12.68 30.52 4.48
C ASP A 124 -13.23 31.39 5.61
N ARG A 125 -13.75 30.73 6.65
CA ARG A 125 -14.30 31.39 7.86
C ARG A 125 -13.82 30.70 9.13
N PRO A 126 -13.74 31.46 10.26
CA PRO A 126 -13.34 30.88 11.55
C PRO A 126 -14.26 29.72 11.98
N GLY A 127 -13.64 28.67 12.57
CA GLY A 127 -14.36 27.53 13.14
C GLY A 127 -14.45 26.30 12.25
N GLN A 128 -14.30 26.41 10.94
CA GLN A 128 -14.46 25.29 9.98
C GLN A 128 -13.52 24.11 10.31
N LEU A 129 -12.24 24.37 10.58
CA LEU A 129 -11.29 23.32 10.95
C LEU A 129 -11.69 22.64 12.28
N ARG A 130 -12.18 23.38 13.25
CA ARG A 130 -12.67 22.82 14.51
C ARG A 130 -13.82 21.86 14.25
N ASP A 131 -14.81 22.28 13.47
CA ASP A 131 -16.03 21.50 13.21
C ASP A 131 -15.72 20.19 12.46
N VAL A 132 -14.84 20.25 11.46
CA VAL A 132 -14.32 19.06 10.76
C VAL A 132 -13.58 18.13 11.73
N SER A 133 -12.66 18.68 12.54
CA SER A 133 -11.85 17.90 13.46
C SER A 133 -12.70 17.27 14.56
N GLU A 134 -13.74 17.93 15.02
CA GLU A 134 -14.68 17.42 16.01
C GLU A 134 -15.44 16.19 15.49
N ILE A 135 -15.92 16.23 14.25
CA ILE A 135 -16.59 15.08 13.62
C ILE A 135 -15.65 13.89 13.52
N ILE A 136 -14.42 14.11 13.02
CA ILE A 136 -13.42 13.05 12.88
C ILE A 136 -13.08 12.44 14.25
N SER A 137 -12.87 13.27 15.25
CA SER A 137 -12.52 12.85 16.62
C SER A 137 -13.65 12.05 17.27
N LYS A 138 -14.91 12.46 17.14
CA LYS A 138 -16.08 11.75 17.68
C LYS A 138 -16.21 10.34 17.12
N LEU A 139 -15.76 10.12 15.89
CA LEU A 139 -15.74 8.81 15.24
C LEU A 139 -14.47 8.00 15.57
N GLY A 140 -13.50 8.60 16.26
CA GLY A 140 -12.24 7.96 16.66
C GLY A 140 -11.17 7.96 15.56
N GLY A 141 -11.29 8.84 14.56
CA GLY A 141 -10.23 9.12 13.59
C GLY A 141 -9.15 10.02 14.23
N ASN A 142 -7.88 9.74 13.95
CA ASN A 142 -6.76 10.57 14.39
C ASN A 142 -6.24 11.41 13.21
N VAL A 143 -6.04 12.70 13.43
CA VAL A 143 -5.50 13.63 12.41
C VAL A 143 -3.98 13.67 12.54
N VAL A 144 -3.28 13.21 11.50
CA VAL A 144 -1.81 13.16 11.43
C VAL A 144 -1.21 14.45 10.91
N SER A 145 -1.82 15.00 9.87
CA SER A 145 -1.38 16.29 9.30
C SER A 145 -2.56 17.08 8.74
N VAL A 146 -2.38 18.39 8.74
CA VAL A 146 -3.36 19.36 8.25
C VAL A 146 -2.63 20.32 7.31
N HIS A 147 -3.15 20.44 6.09
CA HIS A 147 -2.74 21.45 5.14
C HIS A 147 -3.95 22.30 4.79
N HIS A 148 -3.88 23.59 5.06
CA HIS A 148 -4.93 24.55 4.77
C HIS A 148 -4.44 25.46 3.65
N GLU A 149 -4.98 25.28 2.46
CA GLU A 149 -4.62 26.03 1.26
C GLU A 149 -5.72 27.04 0.95
N ARG A 150 -5.37 28.33 1.04
CA ARG A 150 -6.22 29.45 0.60
C ARG A 150 -5.88 29.75 -0.84
N ALA A 151 -6.88 29.86 -1.69
CA ALA A 151 -6.78 30.19 -3.11
C ALA A 151 -5.93 29.22 -3.97
N SER A 152 -6.59 28.40 -4.76
CA SER A 152 -6.04 27.85 -6.00
C SER A 152 -6.65 28.64 -7.17
N GLU A 153 -5.95 28.67 -8.32
CA GLU A 153 -6.42 29.34 -9.53
C GLU A 153 -7.84 28.91 -9.98
N ASP A 154 -8.29 27.72 -9.52
CA ASP A 154 -9.56 27.09 -9.87
C ASP A 154 -10.64 27.15 -8.75
N SER A 155 -10.44 27.90 -7.66
CA SER A 155 -11.39 28.01 -6.55
C SER A 155 -11.95 29.42 -6.42
N ASP A 156 -13.20 29.53 -5.90
CA ASP A 156 -13.76 30.82 -5.56
C ASP A 156 -12.92 31.53 -4.50
N ILE A 157 -12.88 32.86 -4.57
CA ILE A 157 -12.04 33.70 -3.67
C ILE A 157 -12.40 33.47 -2.19
N THR A 158 -13.61 32.99 -1.91
CA THR A 158 -14.13 32.73 -0.56
C THR A 158 -13.87 31.31 -0.08
N ASP A 159 -13.35 30.44 -0.94
CA ASP A 159 -13.16 29.03 -0.63
C ASP A 159 -11.71 28.71 -0.25
N CYS A 160 -11.54 27.71 0.58
CA CYS A 160 -10.26 27.11 0.90
C CYS A 160 -10.33 25.58 0.81
N LEU A 161 -9.17 24.97 0.59
CA LEU A 161 -9.02 23.51 0.62
C LEU A 161 -8.34 23.09 1.92
N LEU A 162 -9.01 22.20 2.65
CA LEU A 162 -8.45 21.56 3.83
C LEU A 162 -8.07 20.14 3.47
N ARG A 163 -6.77 19.86 3.43
CA ARG A 163 -6.24 18.52 3.21
C ARG A 163 -5.79 17.91 4.53
N LEU A 164 -6.38 16.77 4.87
CA LEU A 164 -6.13 16.06 6.11
C LEU A 164 -5.57 14.67 5.80
N VAL A 165 -4.51 14.28 6.49
CA VAL A 165 -4.07 12.89 6.55
C VAL A 165 -4.58 12.29 7.86
N LEU A 166 -5.30 11.18 7.75
CA LEU A 166 -5.94 10.53 8.89
C LEU A 166 -5.33 9.15 9.14
N GLU A 167 -5.26 8.78 10.42
CA GLU A 167 -5.18 7.37 10.83
C GLU A 167 -6.60 6.87 11.10
N THR A 168 -6.88 5.71 10.54
CA THR A 168 -8.19 5.07 10.58
C THR A 168 -8.04 3.58 10.90
N ARG A 169 -9.13 2.88 11.21
CA ARG A 169 -9.09 1.46 11.55
C ARG A 169 -9.10 0.55 10.30
N ASN A 170 -9.90 0.92 9.31
CA ASN A 170 -10.13 0.15 8.08
C ASN A 170 -10.96 1.00 7.09
N PHE A 171 -11.28 0.43 5.94
CA PHE A 171 -12.09 1.11 4.92
C PHE A 171 -13.51 1.45 5.36
N ASP A 172 -14.12 0.67 6.25
CA ASP A 172 -15.45 0.96 6.79
C ASP A 172 -15.42 2.23 7.62
N HIS A 173 -14.39 2.38 8.44
CA HIS A 173 -14.18 3.59 9.25
C HIS A 173 -13.94 4.84 8.39
N ILE A 174 -13.20 4.70 7.27
CA ILE A 174 -13.04 5.79 6.30
C ILE A 174 -14.41 6.20 5.73
N ARG A 175 -15.24 5.22 5.34
CA ARG A 175 -16.59 5.49 4.82
C ARG A 175 -17.47 6.20 5.85
N GLU A 176 -17.44 5.76 7.10
CA GLU A 176 -18.18 6.36 8.20
C GLU A 176 -17.81 7.84 8.39
N ILE A 177 -16.50 8.15 8.42
CA ILE A 177 -16.01 9.53 8.53
C ILE A 177 -16.46 10.37 7.33
N ARG A 178 -16.31 9.87 6.11
CA ARG A 178 -16.72 10.58 4.89
C ARG A 178 -18.21 10.85 4.86
N GLN A 179 -19.04 9.88 5.24
CA GLN A 179 -20.50 10.03 5.32
C GLN A 179 -20.91 11.08 6.36
N ALA A 180 -20.30 11.05 7.56
CA ALA A 180 -20.60 12.01 8.61
C ALA A 180 -20.22 13.46 8.22
N LEU A 181 -19.06 13.63 7.58
CA LEU A 181 -18.66 14.95 7.06
C LEU A 181 -19.63 15.45 5.98
N THR A 182 -20.02 14.58 5.04
CA THR A 182 -20.97 14.94 3.99
C THR A 182 -22.34 15.25 4.57
N ALA A 183 -22.83 14.50 5.55
CA ALA A 183 -24.10 14.75 6.25
C ALA A 183 -24.10 16.08 7.02
N ALA A 184 -22.91 16.51 7.49
CA ALA A 184 -22.73 17.82 8.14
C ALA A 184 -22.57 18.98 7.13
N GLY A 185 -22.70 18.71 5.82
CA GLY A 185 -22.65 19.72 4.77
C GLY A 185 -21.26 20.00 4.19
N PHE A 186 -20.22 19.25 4.61
CA PHE A 186 -18.88 19.42 4.07
C PHE A 186 -18.73 18.75 2.70
N LYS A 187 -18.13 19.46 1.76
CA LYS A 187 -17.89 18.97 0.40
C LYS A 187 -16.53 18.30 0.32
N ILE A 188 -16.52 16.96 0.19
CA ILE A 188 -15.28 16.20 -0.01
C ILE A 188 -14.94 16.22 -1.50
N VAL A 189 -13.68 16.60 -1.83
CA VAL A 189 -13.16 16.68 -3.18
C VAL A 189 -12.20 15.51 -3.41
N ASN A 190 -12.48 14.70 -4.41
CA ASN A 190 -11.56 13.65 -4.84
C ASN A 190 -10.54 14.28 -5.80
N LYS A 191 -9.27 14.32 -5.40
CA LYS A 191 -8.16 14.61 -6.32
C LYS A 191 -7.38 13.35 -6.62
#